data_2b71775105a959fe41f83700c354db27
#
_entry.id   2b71775105a959fe41f83700c354db27
#
_cell.length_a   1.000
_cell.length_b   1.000
_cell.length_c   1.000
_cell.angle_alpha   90.00
_cell.angle_beta   90.00
_cell.angle_gamma   90.00
#
_symmetry.space_group_name_H-M   'P 1'
#
loop_
_entity.id
_entity.type
_entity.pdbx_description
1 polymer ?
#
loop_
_entity_poly.entity_id
_entity_poly.type
_entity_poly.pdbx_seq_one_letter_code
_entity_poly.pdbx_strand_id
1 'polypeptide(L)'
;SDVTDIQFDKMKDPWGINFYPEFLGRDTCRTPMVWEKNKPMGGFTRSNQSWLPIAKAHLEKAGLDMAKNAGSIYQKFSNFLNWRRKQPAMMTANNMSELSGGPREIIFNRISDTQILRCKFDFENVIATFEEVTHGTS
;
A
#
# COMPACT_ATOMS: atom_id res chain seq x y z
N SER A 1 -6.28 -4.58 -4.81
CA SER A 1 -7.69 -4.99 -4.71
C SER A 1 -7.81 -6.45 -5.04
N ASP A 2 -8.72 -7.13 -4.40
CA ASP A 2 -8.96 -8.56 -4.60
C ASP A 2 -9.55 -8.82 -5.98
N VAL A 3 -9.26 -10.00 -6.51
CA VAL A 3 -9.84 -10.49 -7.77
C VAL A 3 -11.15 -11.20 -7.43
N THR A 4 -12.22 -10.78 -8.06
CA THR A 4 -13.57 -11.30 -7.77
C THR A 4 -14.16 -12.20 -8.87
N ASP A 5 -13.40 -12.43 -9.94
CA ASP A 5 -13.83 -13.15 -11.14
C ASP A 5 -13.09 -14.48 -11.38
N ILE A 6 -12.61 -15.12 -10.32
CA ILE A 6 -11.97 -16.43 -10.41
C ILE A 6 -13.04 -17.48 -10.69
N GLN A 7 -12.90 -18.15 -11.83
CA GLN A 7 -13.79 -19.26 -12.21
C GLN A 7 -13.60 -20.45 -11.27
N PHE A 8 -14.69 -21.15 -10.99
CA PHE A 8 -14.70 -22.27 -10.04
C PHE A 8 -13.63 -23.34 -10.36
N ASP A 9 -13.46 -23.70 -11.62
CA ASP A 9 -12.47 -24.70 -12.08
C ASP A 9 -10.99 -24.24 -11.88
N LYS A 10 -10.77 -22.96 -11.62
CA LYS A 10 -9.44 -22.37 -11.35
C LYS A 10 -9.17 -22.20 -9.87
N MET A 11 -10.16 -22.37 -9.02
CA MET A 11 -10.00 -22.20 -7.58
C MET A 11 -9.07 -23.27 -6.99
N LYS A 12 -8.34 -22.87 -5.95
CA LYS A 12 -7.35 -23.69 -5.23
C LYS A 12 -7.61 -23.74 -3.73
N ASP A 13 -8.26 -22.71 -3.16
CA ASP A 13 -8.58 -22.68 -1.74
C ASP A 13 -9.77 -23.63 -1.47
N PRO A 14 -9.60 -24.67 -0.62
CA PRO A 14 -10.68 -25.59 -0.28
C PRO A 14 -11.92 -24.90 0.32
N TRP A 15 -11.72 -23.82 1.07
CA TRP A 15 -12.83 -23.06 1.65
C TRP A 15 -13.62 -22.35 0.56
N GLY A 16 -12.95 -21.72 -0.40
CA GLY A 16 -13.62 -21.13 -1.54
C GLY A 16 -14.37 -22.15 -2.38
N ILE A 17 -13.78 -23.32 -2.59
CA ILE A 17 -14.43 -24.41 -3.33
C ILE A 17 -15.70 -24.89 -2.63
N ASN A 18 -15.66 -25.06 -1.30
CA ASN A 18 -16.78 -25.59 -0.52
C ASN A 18 -17.94 -24.58 -0.35
N PHE A 19 -17.65 -23.29 -0.39
CA PHE A 19 -18.63 -22.21 -0.14
C PHE A 19 -18.92 -21.36 -1.38
N TYR A 20 -18.51 -21.83 -2.55
CA TYR A 20 -18.82 -21.15 -3.81
C TYR A 20 -20.34 -21.19 -4.10
N PRO A 21 -20.93 -20.11 -4.62
CA PRO A 21 -20.34 -18.83 -5.02
C PRO A 21 -20.31 -17.75 -3.91
N GLU A 22 -20.87 -18.01 -2.74
CA GLU A 22 -21.05 -17.03 -1.67
C GLU A 22 -19.72 -16.55 -1.08
N PHE A 23 -18.70 -17.41 -1.11
CA PHE A 23 -17.37 -17.10 -0.61
C PHE A 23 -16.29 -17.69 -1.52
N LEU A 24 -15.43 -16.85 -2.07
CA LEU A 24 -14.37 -17.26 -3.00
C LEU A 24 -13.06 -17.67 -2.30
N GLY A 25 -13.07 -17.74 -0.98
CA GLY A 25 -11.88 -18.10 -0.23
C GLY A 25 -10.76 -17.06 -0.33
N ARG A 26 -9.54 -17.51 -0.11
CA ARG A 26 -8.33 -16.66 -0.15
C ARG A 26 -7.70 -16.55 -1.53
N ASP A 27 -8.20 -17.25 -2.53
CA ASP A 27 -7.62 -17.20 -3.88
C ASP A 27 -7.71 -15.79 -4.47
N THR A 28 -8.73 -15.02 -4.09
CA THR A 28 -8.93 -13.63 -4.53
C THR A 28 -7.75 -12.71 -4.21
N CYS A 29 -7.05 -12.94 -3.11
CA CYS A 29 -5.89 -12.16 -2.68
C CYS A 29 -4.54 -12.85 -2.94
N ARG A 30 -4.55 -14.06 -3.53
CA ARG A 30 -3.34 -14.88 -3.79
C ARG A 30 -2.99 -14.98 -5.26
N THR A 31 -3.61 -14.19 -6.12
CA THR A 31 -3.27 -14.15 -7.54
C THR A 31 -1.82 -13.67 -7.74
N PRO A 32 -1.16 -14.08 -8.82
CA PRO A 32 0.23 -13.73 -9.08
C PRO A 32 0.47 -12.21 -9.08
N MET A 33 1.57 -11.78 -8.49
CA MET A 33 2.03 -10.41 -8.58
C MET A 33 2.47 -10.10 -10.02
N VAL A 34 1.88 -9.08 -10.61
CA VAL A 34 2.25 -8.62 -11.96
C VAL A 34 3.44 -7.66 -11.86
N TRP A 35 4.52 -7.97 -12.56
CA TRP A 35 5.73 -7.15 -12.61
C TRP A 35 5.80 -6.29 -13.86
N GLU A 36 5.45 -6.86 -15.02
CA GLU A 36 5.53 -6.19 -16.33
C GLU A 36 4.28 -6.53 -17.17
N LYS A 37 3.53 -5.51 -17.57
CA LYS A 37 2.26 -5.63 -18.28
C LYS A 37 2.37 -6.48 -19.56
N ASN A 38 3.42 -6.28 -20.33
CA ASN A 38 3.56 -6.84 -21.67
C ASN A 38 4.33 -8.19 -21.70
N LYS A 39 4.69 -8.73 -20.54
CA LYS A 39 5.35 -10.04 -20.48
C LYS A 39 4.35 -11.18 -20.28
N PRO A 40 4.62 -12.36 -20.80
CA PRO A 40 3.83 -13.57 -20.49
C PRO A 40 3.69 -13.72 -18.98
N MET A 41 2.49 -14.10 -18.53
CA MET A 41 2.15 -14.21 -17.11
C MET A 41 2.53 -12.97 -16.30
N GLY A 42 2.44 -11.76 -16.90
CA GLY A 42 2.78 -10.51 -16.23
C GLY A 42 4.21 -10.45 -15.72
N GLY A 43 5.13 -11.25 -16.25
CA GLY A 43 6.50 -11.36 -15.76
C GLY A 43 6.65 -12.10 -14.43
N PHE A 44 5.59 -12.71 -13.90
CA PHE A 44 5.62 -13.44 -12.63
C PHE A 44 6.36 -14.78 -12.72
N THR A 45 6.18 -15.51 -13.81
CA THR A 45 6.79 -16.82 -14.02
C THR A 45 7.26 -16.97 -15.47
N ARG A 46 8.21 -17.89 -15.69
CA ARG A 46 8.65 -18.32 -17.02
C ARG A 46 7.77 -19.45 -17.59
N SER A 47 6.88 -20.03 -16.79
CA SER A 47 5.91 -21.03 -17.23
C SER A 47 4.82 -20.38 -18.09
N ASN A 48 4.16 -21.18 -18.92
CA ASN A 48 3.02 -20.77 -19.74
C ASN A 48 1.74 -20.57 -18.92
N GLN A 49 1.71 -20.96 -17.67
CA GLN A 49 0.59 -20.81 -16.76
C GLN A 49 1.06 -20.53 -15.33
N SER A 50 0.25 -19.77 -14.64
CA SER A 50 0.36 -19.52 -13.21
C SER A 50 -0.61 -20.42 -12.44
N TRP A 51 -0.39 -20.54 -11.14
CA TRP A 51 -1.22 -21.38 -10.27
C TRP A 51 -2.66 -20.85 -10.10
N LEU A 52 -2.84 -19.52 -10.18
CA LEU A 52 -4.11 -18.80 -10.25
C LEU A 52 -4.09 -17.84 -11.45
N PRO A 53 -5.24 -17.49 -12.00
CA PRO A 53 -5.30 -16.55 -13.13
C PRO A 53 -4.80 -15.15 -12.75
N ILE A 54 -4.30 -14.42 -13.74
CA ILE A 54 -3.90 -13.03 -13.61
C ILE A 54 -5.08 -12.15 -14.02
N ALA A 55 -5.51 -11.27 -13.13
CA ALA A 55 -6.56 -10.32 -13.43
C ALA A 55 -6.07 -9.22 -14.37
N LYS A 56 -6.87 -8.88 -15.38
CA LYS A 56 -6.56 -7.78 -16.31
C LYS A 56 -6.30 -6.45 -15.59
N ALA A 57 -7.08 -6.14 -14.55
CA ALA A 57 -6.90 -4.93 -13.75
C ALA A 57 -5.52 -4.85 -13.06
N HIS A 58 -4.89 -5.99 -12.78
CA HIS A 58 -3.56 -6.03 -12.19
C HIS A 58 -2.46 -5.78 -13.24
N LEU A 59 -2.68 -6.12 -14.50
CA LEU A 59 -1.74 -5.81 -15.58
C LEU A 59 -1.53 -4.30 -15.73
N GLU A 60 -2.59 -3.50 -15.57
CA GLU A 60 -2.50 -2.03 -15.63
C GLU A 60 -1.71 -1.42 -14.47
N LYS A 61 -1.48 -2.19 -13.42
CA LYS A 61 -0.77 -1.80 -12.20
C LYS A 61 0.51 -2.60 -11.99
N ALA A 62 1.13 -3.04 -13.07
CA ALA A 62 2.36 -3.82 -13.03
C ALA A 62 3.48 -3.09 -12.29
N GLY A 63 4.14 -3.78 -11.36
CA GLY A 63 5.05 -3.15 -10.39
C GLY A 63 6.20 -2.39 -11.03
N LEU A 64 6.89 -2.98 -12.02
CA LEU A 64 8.01 -2.32 -12.70
C LEU A 64 7.56 -1.19 -13.64
N ASP A 65 6.36 -1.28 -14.22
CA ASP A 65 5.81 -0.20 -15.04
C ASP A 65 5.40 0.98 -14.14
N MET A 66 4.80 0.69 -12.97
CA MET A 66 4.49 1.70 -11.96
C MET A 66 5.74 2.38 -11.40
N ALA A 67 6.85 1.66 -11.28
CA ALA A 67 8.13 2.23 -10.83
C ALA A 67 8.67 3.30 -11.78
N LYS A 68 8.33 3.25 -13.06
CA LYS A 68 8.74 4.24 -14.08
C LYS A 68 7.77 5.44 -14.17
N ASN A 69 6.61 5.36 -13.55
CA ASN A 69 5.58 6.41 -13.60
C ASN A 69 5.65 7.27 -12.33
N ALA A 70 6.10 8.51 -12.46
CA ALA A 70 6.28 9.47 -11.36
C ALA A 70 4.98 9.76 -10.57
N GLY A 71 3.81 9.68 -11.21
CA GLY A 71 2.51 9.87 -10.57
C GLY A 71 1.95 8.63 -9.86
N SER A 72 2.61 7.47 -10.00
CA SER A 72 2.12 6.21 -9.48
C SER A 72 2.18 6.14 -7.94
N ILE A 73 1.33 5.28 -7.38
CA ILE A 73 1.37 4.95 -5.95
C ILE A 73 2.72 4.37 -5.53
N TYR A 74 3.35 3.58 -6.40
CA TYR A 74 4.68 3.02 -6.17
C TYR A 74 5.72 4.14 -5.94
N GLN A 75 5.78 5.11 -6.86
CA GLN A 75 6.71 6.23 -6.75
C GLN A 75 6.41 7.14 -5.56
N LYS A 76 5.14 7.45 -5.34
CA LYS A 76 4.73 8.25 -4.17
C LYS A 76 5.14 7.57 -2.86
N PHE A 77 4.89 6.28 -2.72
CA PHE A 77 5.24 5.52 -1.53
C PHE A 77 6.76 5.37 -1.38
N SER A 78 7.48 5.10 -2.46
CA SER A 78 8.96 5.05 -2.45
C SER A 78 9.58 6.37 -2.00
N ASN A 79 9.08 7.48 -2.54
CA ASN A 79 9.52 8.84 -2.15
C ASN A 79 9.22 9.12 -0.67
N PHE A 80 8.03 8.74 -0.20
CA PHE A 80 7.67 8.86 1.20
C PHE A 80 8.62 8.04 2.10
N LEU A 81 8.93 6.79 1.76
CA LEU A 81 9.86 5.96 2.53
C LEU A 81 11.27 6.54 2.56
N ASN A 82 11.75 7.08 1.43
CA ASN A 82 13.05 7.73 1.35
C ASN A 82 13.11 9.02 2.19
N TRP A 83 12.04 9.81 2.17
CA TRP A 83 11.90 10.97 3.03
C TRP A 83 11.83 10.55 4.51
N ARG A 84 10.98 9.57 4.86
CA ARG A 84 10.79 9.05 6.22
C ARG A 84 12.11 8.63 6.87
N ARG A 85 12.97 7.95 6.13
CA ARG A 85 14.28 7.48 6.62
C ARG A 85 15.22 8.62 7.03
N LYS A 86 14.97 9.82 6.54
CA LYS A 86 15.78 11.03 6.85
C LYS A 86 15.20 11.83 8.02
N GLN A 87 14.05 11.41 8.57
CA GLN A 87 13.41 12.12 9.67
C GLN A 87 13.68 11.40 11.00
N PRO A 88 14.50 11.99 11.91
CA PRO A 88 14.74 11.41 13.24
C PRO A 88 13.43 11.08 13.98
N ALA A 89 12.48 11.98 13.98
CA ALA A 89 11.19 11.79 14.61
C ALA A 89 10.37 10.62 14.05
N MET A 90 10.65 10.17 12.81
CA MET A 90 10.00 9.01 12.21
C MET A 90 10.74 7.70 12.44
N MET A 91 12.03 7.76 12.73
CA MET A 91 12.92 6.59 12.86
C MET A 91 13.21 6.21 14.30
N THR A 92 13.47 7.20 15.15
CA THR A 92 13.96 7.03 16.52
C THR A 92 13.09 7.71 17.57
N ALA A 93 11.84 8.08 17.21
CA ALA A 93 10.96 8.72 18.16
C ALA A 93 10.68 7.82 19.36
N ASN A 94 11.00 8.34 20.53
CA ASN A 94 10.75 7.69 21.81
C ASN A 94 9.36 8.07 22.35
N ASN A 95 8.75 9.10 21.80
CA ASN A 95 7.50 9.64 22.29
C ASN A 95 6.56 10.10 21.15
N MET A 96 5.28 10.14 21.47
CA MET A 96 4.22 10.64 20.61
C MET A 96 3.25 11.44 21.48
N SER A 97 2.80 12.61 21.00
CA SER A 97 1.74 13.35 21.70
C SER A 97 0.41 12.61 21.67
N GLU A 98 -0.52 13.02 22.50
CA GLU A 98 -1.90 12.55 22.41
C GLU A 98 -2.48 12.79 21.01
N LEU A 99 -3.34 11.88 20.59
CA LEU A 99 -4.08 12.03 19.35
C LEU A 99 -5.13 13.14 19.51
N SER A 100 -5.20 13.98 18.51
CA SER A 100 -6.20 15.04 18.40
C SER A 100 -6.78 15.09 16.98
N GLY A 101 -7.77 15.93 16.74
CA GLY A 101 -8.43 16.09 15.45
C GLY A 101 -9.94 15.88 15.53
N GLY A 102 -10.62 16.04 14.42
CA GLY A 102 -12.06 15.83 14.26
C GLY A 102 -12.42 14.40 13.81
N PRO A 103 -13.69 14.15 13.47
CA PRO A 103 -14.17 12.82 13.09
C PRO A 103 -13.48 12.21 11.84
N ARG A 104 -12.88 13.05 11.01
CA ARG A 104 -12.18 12.65 9.76
C ARG A 104 -10.75 13.14 9.71
N GLU A 105 -10.19 13.46 10.87
CA GLU A 105 -8.82 13.99 10.96
C GLU A 105 -8.10 13.34 12.14
N ILE A 106 -6.83 13.01 11.96
CA ILE A 106 -5.94 12.58 13.04
C ILE A 106 -4.72 13.51 13.03
N ILE A 107 -4.40 14.07 14.18
CA ILE A 107 -3.22 14.91 14.39
C ILE A 107 -2.44 14.38 15.59
N PHE A 108 -1.13 14.26 15.46
CA PHE A 108 -0.23 13.97 16.56
C PHE A 108 1.19 14.44 16.24
N ASN A 109 2.01 14.59 17.26
CA ASN A 109 3.43 14.85 17.06
C ASN A 109 4.24 13.57 17.30
N ARG A 110 5.21 13.31 16.42
CA ARG A 110 6.30 12.36 16.66
C ARG A 110 7.47 13.14 17.24
N ILE A 111 8.01 12.66 18.35
CA ILE A 111 9.01 13.40 19.13
C ILE A 111 10.26 12.54 19.26
N SER A 112 11.40 13.06 18.79
CA SER A 112 12.74 12.54 19.04
C SER A 112 13.56 13.59 19.77
N ASP A 113 14.78 13.24 20.18
CA ASP A 113 15.69 14.17 20.88
C ASP A 113 16.08 15.39 20.03
N THR A 114 15.99 15.27 18.71
CA THR A 114 16.48 16.31 17.78
C THR A 114 15.40 16.88 16.87
N GLN A 115 14.18 16.32 16.87
CA GLN A 115 13.11 16.73 15.96
C GLN A 115 11.74 16.49 16.55
N ILE A 116 10.85 17.44 16.41
CA ILE A 116 9.42 17.26 16.60
C ILE A 116 8.74 17.38 15.24
N LEU A 117 8.02 16.36 14.84
CA LEU A 117 7.32 16.32 13.56
C LEU A 117 5.82 16.21 13.80
N ARG A 118 5.07 17.25 13.42
CA ARG A 118 3.62 17.22 13.43
C ARG A 118 3.12 16.41 12.25
N CYS A 119 2.34 15.36 12.53
CA CYS A 119 1.70 14.50 11.55
C CYS A 119 0.20 14.80 11.53
N LYS A 120 -0.34 15.13 10.39
CA LYS A 120 -1.76 15.36 10.17
C LYS A 120 -2.26 14.48 9.04
N PHE A 121 -3.36 13.77 9.26
CA PHE A 121 -4.04 12.93 8.29
C PHE A 121 -5.48 13.43 8.15
N ASP A 122 -5.81 13.89 6.97
CA ASP A 122 -7.15 14.34 6.58
C ASP A 122 -7.78 13.28 5.69
N PHE A 123 -8.72 12.53 6.23
CA PHE A 123 -9.40 11.44 5.52
C PHE A 123 -10.52 11.92 4.60
N GLU A 124 -10.97 13.17 4.73
CA GLU A 124 -11.95 13.75 3.84
C GLU A 124 -11.31 14.14 2.51
N ASN A 125 -10.16 14.81 2.57
CA ASN A 125 -9.43 15.26 1.39
C ASN A 125 -8.35 14.27 0.95
N VAL A 126 -8.14 13.16 1.67
CA VAL A 126 -7.11 12.13 1.42
C VAL A 126 -5.70 12.75 1.36
N ILE A 127 -5.40 13.61 2.34
CA ILE A 127 -4.13 14.33 2.44
C ILE A 127 -3.42 13.95 3.74
N ALA A 128 -2.10 13.73 3.65
CA ALA A 128 -1.22 13.65 4.80
C ALA A 128 -0.18 14.76 4.72
N THR A 129 0.00 15.51 5.81
CA THR A 129 1.04 16.52 5.95
C THR A 129 1.96 16.21 7.11
N PHE A 130 3.23 16.58 6.95
CA PHE A 130 4.29 16.36 7.93
C PHE A 130 5.10 17.66 8.03
N GLU A 131 5.02 18.31 9.18
CA GLU A 131 5.62 19.62 9.40
C GLU A 131 6.55 19.59 10.60
N GLU A 132 7.74 20.14 10.47
CA GLU A 132 8.65 20.30 11.60
C GLU A 132 8.15 21.41 12.52
N VAL A 133 8.01 21.07 13.78
CA VAL A 133 7.60 22.04 14.81
C VAL A 133 8.89 22.67 15.37
N THR A 134 9.13 23.92 15.02
CA THR A 134 10.19 24.71 15.66
C THR A 134 9.76 25.08 17.06
N HIS A 135 10.60 24.79 18.05
CA HIS A 135 10.44 25.40 19.38
C HIS A 135 10.57 26.91 19.20
N GLY A 136 9.45 27.63 19.36
CA GLY A 136 9.53 29.06 19.50
C GLY A 136 10.42 29.34 20.74
N THR A 137 11.55 30.00 20.52
CA THR A 137 12.34 30.59 21.59
C THR A 137 11.45 31.60 22.28
N SER A 138 10.97 31.23 23.47
CA SER A 138 10.30 32.14 24.41
C SER A 138 11.32 33.08 25.01
#